data_fa8258ce92b1904eb9bcd5e929d44f18
#
_entry.id   fa8258ce92b1904eb9bcd5e929d44f18
#
_cell.length_a   1.000
_cell.length_b   1.000
_cell.length_c   1.000
_cell.angle_alpha   90.00
_cell.angle_beta   90.00
_cell.angle_gamma   90.00
#
_symmetry.space_group_name_H-M   'P 1'
#
loop_
_entity.id
_entity.type
_entity.pdbx_description
1 polymer ?
#
loop_
_entity_poly.entity_id
_entity_poly.type
_entity_poly.pdbx_seq_one_letter_code
_entity_poly.pdbx_strand_id
1 'polypeptide(L)'
;MNTKKKIFRFMFLLSAAVIFLNCTKKEEMQNAGDSMQPAGGAYPVTITTYNYAGEPIELTFEKAPEKVIAFYQSPIETMLALGLADKLILAVGLDDPVKEEFKEDFGKVNYKDKRPSKEEVIDMEPDFIFGWSSLFNEKRYGDVNFWHERGTKTYIWQDSGLKKQESVENECQDILNIGKIFNVEQKAQDIVDKMKAEIEAAKKYVEGKKKVRAIIIEVEKEGQYRVYGAKTIGGDIAIQVGAELVGTDKGYIGKEELIELNPEVIFSVYYGDAIIKEQAVDMLIKDEALKSISALENKKVLPITLSEVYASGIRTYDGIKTIIAGLYPEL
;
A
#
# COMPACT_ATOMS: atom_id res chain seq x y z
N MET A 1 44.34 -50.53 18.00
CA MET A 1 45.77 -50.16 18.30
C MET A 1 45.75 -48.75 18.82
N ASN A 2 45.80 -48.68 20.11
CA ASN A 2 46.61 -47.82 20.98
C ASN A 2 46.42 -46.32 20.83
N THR A 3 45.93 -45.73 21.84
CA THR A 3 46.29 -45.37 23.27
C THR A 3 46.76 -43.91 23.33
N LYS A 4 46.34 -43.05 24.18
CA LYS A 4 46.23 -42.85 25.62
C LYS A 4 46.07 -41.34 25.85
N LYS A 5 45.13 -40.84 26.65
CA LYS A 5 45.19 -40.49 28.09
C LYS A 5 46.21 -39.38 28.47
N LYS A 6 45.71 -38.30 29.12
CA LYS A 6 45.82 -37.90 30.53
C LYS A 6 45.51 -36.40 30.68
N ILE A 7 44.53 -35.90 31.43
CA ILE A 7 44.38 -35.71 32.90
C ILE A 7 45.52 -34.94 33.58
N PHE A 8 45.21 -33.77 34.16
CA PHE A 8 45.60 -33.26 35.50
C PHE A 8 45.10 -31.80 35.62
N ARG A 9 44.20 -31.39 36.45
CA ARG A 9 43.94 -31.24 37.89
C ARG A 9 44.84 -30.18 38.58
N PHE A 10 44.13 -29.37 39.40
CA PHE A 10 44.39 -28.65 40.67
C PHE A 10 44.36 -27.14 40.55
N MET A 11 43.36 -26.40 41.07
CA MET A 11 42.90 -26.09 42.42
C MET A 11 43.85 -25.12 43.20
N PHE A 12 43.38 -23.93 43.57
CA PHE A 12 43.33 -23.37 44.92
C PHE A 12 42.88 -21.91 44.91
N LEU A 13 41.81 -21.62 45.59
CA LEU A 13 41.36 -20.65 46.53
C LEU A 13 42.34 -19.52 46.95
N LEU A 14 41.89 -18.25 47.03
CA LEU A 14 41.62 -17.56 48.31
C LEU A 14 40.93 -16.21 48.14
N SER A 15 40.04 -16.00 49.04
CA SER A 15 39.16 -14.88 49.35
C SER A 15 39.90 -13.59 49.79
N ALA A 16 39.32 -12.42 49.49
CA ALA A 16 39.35 -11.28 50.41
C ALA A 16 38.10 -10.42 50.22
N ALA A 17 37.23 -10.45 51.21
CA ALA A 17 36.12 -9.51 51.41
C ALA A 17 36.67 -8.18 51.92
N VAL A 18 36.25 -7.06 51.36
CA VAL A 18 36.35 -5.75 51.99
C VAL A 18 34.98 -5.12 52.00
N ILE A 19 34.44 -5.02 53.17
CA ILE A 19 33.22 -4.26 53.56
C ILE A 19 33.63 -2.80 53.72
N PHE A 20 32.94 -1.88 53.04
CA PHE A 20 32.88 -0.49 53.48
C PHE A 20 31.43 -0.01 53.47
N LEU A 21 31.09 0.59 54.62
CA LEU A 21 29.80 1.11 55.02
C LEU A 21 29.37 2.38 54.26
N ASN A 22 28.08 2.42 54.02
CA ASN A 22 27.14 3.55 54.08
C ASN A 22 27.64 4.98 53.93
N CYS A 23 27.09 5.68 52.96
CA CYS A 23 26.63 7.05 53.19
C CYS A 23 25.37 7.31 52.31
N THR A 24 24.21 7.40 52.96
CA THR A 24 22.95 7.86 52.40
C THR A 24 23.06 9.31 51.97
N LYS A 25 22.83 9.60 50.69
CA LYS A 25 22.35 10.89 50.22
C LYS A 25 21.11 10.67 49.41
N LYS A 26 20.01 11.21 49.91
CA LYS A 26 18.76 11.43 49.15
C LYS A 26 19.07 12.38 48.00
N GLU A 27 18.96 11.91 46.80
CA GLU A 27 18.83 12.77 45.63
C GLU A 27 17.42 12.61 45.06
N GLU A 28 16.80 13.76 44.85
CA GLU A 28 15.48 13.95 44.32
C GLU A 28 15.32 13.31 42.98
N MET A 29 14.24 12.52 42.80
CA MET A 29 13.84 12.04 41.48
C MET A 29 13.35 13.23 40.66
N GLN A 30 14.23 13.78 39.84
CA GLN A 30 13.82 14.54 38.67
C GLN A 30 13.28 13.56 37.63
N ASN A 31 12.02 13.70 37.36
CA ASN A 31 11.29 13.06 36.26
C ASN A 31 11.89 13.53 34.94
N ALA A 32 12.91 12.86 34.46
CA ALA A 32 13.32 12.95 33.07
C ALA A 32 12.33 12.10 32.27
N GLY A 33 11.39 12.77 31.61
CA GLY A 33 10.59 12.15 30.56
C GLY A 33 11.54 11.57 29.54
N ASP A 34 11.62 10.27 29.53
CA ASP A 34 12.35 9.49 28.54
C ASP A 34 11.60 9.65 27.22
N SER A 35 11.93 10.70 26.47
CA SER A 35 11.63 10.74 25.06
C SER A 35 12.47 9.65 24.42
N MET A 36 11.88 8.47 24.23
CA MET A 36 12.40 7.48 23.31
C MET A 36 12.56 8.18 21.95
N GLN A 37 13.76 8.67 21.67
CA GLN A 37 14.18 8.93 20.31
C GLN A 37 14.18 7.56 19.64
N PRO A 38 13.43 7.38 18.53
CA PRO A 38 13.56 6.16 17.74
C PRO A 38 15.01 6.07 17.32
N ALA A 39 15.56 4.87 17.32
CA ALA A 39 16.85 4.57 16.72
C ALA A 39 16.74 4.93 15.23
N GLY A 40 16.99 6.20 14.90
CA GLY A 40 16.87 6.75 13.57
C GLY A 40 17.90 6.06 12.68
N GLY A 41 17.43 5.45 11.61
CA GLY A 41 18.28 5.14 10.48
C GLY A 41 18.96 6.43 10.05
N ALA A 42 20.27 6.50 10.24
CA ALA A 42 21.02 7.69 9.89
C ALA A 42 21.08 7.81 8.37
N TYR A 43 20.71 8.97 7.81
CA TYR A 43 21.06 9.28 6.43
C TYR A 43 22.57 9.13 6.21
N PRO A 44 23.03 8.79 5.00
CA PRO A 44 22.24 8.69 3.77
C PRO A 44 21.41 7.40 3.66
N VAL A 45 20.24 7.48 3.00
CA VAL A 45 19.39 6.36 2.68
C VAL A 45 19.34 6.15 1.17
N THR A 46 19.66 4.95 0.70
CA THR A 46 19.55 4.58 -0.71
C THR A 46 18.36 3.65 -0.91
N ILE A 47 17.51 3.96 -1.91
CA ILE A 47 16.38 3.14 -2.33
C ILE A 47 16.43 2.88 -3.83
N THR A 48 15.83 1.78 -4.26
CA THR A 48 15.55 1.53 -5.68
C THR A 48 14.20 2.12 -6.04
N THR A 49 14.16 2.97 -7.05
CA THR A 49 12.96 3.45 -7.74
C THR A 49 13.06 3.13 -9.22
N TYR A 50 12.22 3.74 -10.08
CA TYR A 50 12.18 3.41 -11.49
C TYR A 50 12.05 4.68 -12.35
N ASN A 51 12.44 4.57 -13.63
CA ASN A 51 12.05 5.52 -14.66
C ASN A 51 10.72 5.13 -15.31
N TYR A 52 10.22 5.94 -16.24
CA TYR A 52 8.96 5.65 -16.95
C TYR A 52 9.01 4.34 -17.78
N ALA A 53 10.18 3.92 -18.23
CA ALA A 53 10.38 2.65 -18.95
C ALA A 53 10.37 1.41 -18.03
N GLY A 54 10.31 1.61 -16.71
CA GLY A 54 10.36 0.54 -15.71
C GLY A 54 11.78 0.04 -15.42
N GLU A 55 12.80 0.82 -15.81
CA GLU A 55 14.19 0.50 -15.50
C GLU A 55 14.51 0.97 -14.08
N PRO A 56 15.21 0.14 -13.26
CA PRO A 56 15.54 0.50 -11.88
C PRO A 56 16.58 1.63 -11.82
N ILE A 57 16.42 2.51 -10.84
CA ILE A 57 17.31 3.62 -10.55
C ILE A 57 17.59 3.64 -9.05
N GLU A 58 18.87 3.70 -8.66
CA GLU A 58 19.27 3.90 -7.27
C GLU A 58 19.25 5.41 -6.94
N LEU A 59 18.48 5.79 -5.93
CA LEU A 59 18.44 7.15 -5.42
C LEU A 59 18.90 7.21 -3.98
N THR A 60 19.88 8.08 -3.71
CA THR A 60 20.36 8.34 -2.36
C THR A 60 19.80 9.64 -1.83
N PHE A 61 19.22 9.60 -0.65
CA PHE A 61 18.70 10.72 0.12
C PHE A 61 19.69 11.03 1.24
N GLU A 62 20.24 12.24 1.25
CA GLU A 62 21.15 12.72 2.30
C GLU A 62 20.38 13.25 3.53
N LYS A 63 19.11 13.52 3.37
CA LYS A 63 18.14 13.94 4.39
C LYS A 63 16.72 13.67 3.92
N ALA A 64 15.74 13.76 4.84
CA ALA A 64 14.32 13.70 4.49
C ALA A 64 13.94 14.87 3.56
N PRO A 65 13.10 14.62 2.54
CA PRO A 65 12.52 15.69 1.74
C PRO A 65 11.62 16.62 2.57
N GLU A 66 11.62 17.91 2.23
CA GLU A 66 10.86 18.95 2.93
C GLU A 66 9.78 19.61 2.07
N LYS A 67 9.91 19.53 0.74
CA LYS A 67 9.04 20.18 -0.25
C LYS A 67 8.48 19.13 -1.21
N VAL A 68 7.45 18.40 -0.77
CA VAL A 68 6.89 17.26 -1.50
C VAL A 68 5.69 17.67 -2.33
N ILE A 69 5.66 17.23 -3.59
CA ILE A 69 4.45 17.23 -4.40
C ILE A 69 4.00 15.78 -4.60
N ALA A 70 2.79 15.45 -4.13
CA ALA A 70 2.19 14.13 -4.27
C ALA A 70 1.03 14.17 -5.27
N PHE A 71 1.06 13.22 -6.22
CA PHE A 71 0.03 13.07 -7.23
C PHE A 71 -0.71 11.75 -7.07
N TYR A 72 -2.04 11.80 -7.18
CA TYR A 72 -2.98 10.69 -7.07
C TYR A 72 -3.20 10.16 -5.65
N GLN A 73 -4.17 9.26 -5.52
CA GLN A 73 -4.69 8.78 -4.24
C GLN A 73 -3.61 8.13 -3.36
N SER A 74 -2.93 7.11 -3.88
CA SER A 74 -1.98 6.31 -3.07
C SER A 74 -0.80 7.12 -2.53
N PRO A 75 -0.10 7.98 -3.32
CA PRO A 75 0.94 8.86 -2.79
C PRO A 75 0.44 9.82 -1.72
N ILE A 76 -0.71 10.48 -1.98
CA ILE A 76 -1.26 11.47 -1.05
C ILE A 76 -1.61 10.81 0.29
N GLU A 77 -2.41 9.74 0.26
CA GLU A 77 -2.85 9.08 1.49
C GLU A 77 -1.73 8.35 2.22
N THR A 78 -0.71 7.86 1.51
CA THR A 78 0.49 7.30 2.15
C THR A 78 1.23 8.37 2.95
N MET A 79 1.41 9.58 2.40
CA MET A 79 2.00 10.68 3.14
C MET A 79 1.19 11.05 4.39
N LEU A 80 -0.15 11.09 4.28
CA LEU A 80 -1.03 11.37 5.42
C LEU A 80 -0.94 10.27 6.49
N ALA A 81 -0.99 9.00 6.11
CA ALA A 81 -0.92 7.87 7.02
C ALA A 81 0.41 7.78 7.78
N LEU A 82 1.49 8.21 7.14
CA LEU A 82 2.80 8.28 7.77
C LEU A 82 2.98 9.53 8.65
N GLY A 83 1.98 10.45 8.68
CA GLY A 83 2.01 11.69 9.45
C GLY A 83 2.94 12.75 8.85
N LEU A 84 3.00 12.82 7.52
CA LEU A 84 3.89 13.68 6.74
C LEU A 84 3.12 14.78 5.97
N ALA A 85 1.92 15.14 6.44
CA ALA A 85 1.09 16.17 5.81
C ALA A 85 1.81 17.54 5.73
N ASP A 86 2.64 17.86 6.71
CA ASP A 86 3.44 19.08 6.78
C ASP A 86 4.54 19.19 5.70
N LYS A 87 4.91 18.07 5.08
CA LYS A 87 5.86 18.01 3.98
C LYS A 87 5.22 18.26 2.62
N LEU A 88 3.88 18.12 2.52
CA LEU A 88 3.15 18.31 1.28
C LEU A 88 2.98 19.80 0.96
N ILE A 89 3.75 20.33 0.01
CA ILE A 89 3.54 21.68 -0.52
C ILE A 89 2.40 21.72 -1.54
N LEU A 90 2.09 20.54 -2.15
CA LEU A 90 0.97 20.38 -3.06
C LEU A 90 0.55 18.89 -3.12
N ALA A 91 -0.76 18.65 -3.08
CA ALA A 91 -1.40 17.38 -3.41
C ALA A 91 -2.33 17.55 -4.62
N VAL A 92 -2.38 16.56 -5.53
CA VAL A 92 -3.09 16.70 -6.81
C VAL A 92 -3.80 15.43 -7.22
N GLY A 93 -5.11 15.53 -7.54
CA GLY A 93 -5.82 14.51 -8.30
C GLY A 93 -6.19 13.26 -7.49
N LEU A 94 -7.08 13.43 -6.52
CA LEU A 94 -7.73 12.32 -5.84
C LEU A 94 -8.81 11.71 -6.74
N ASP A 95 -8.92 10.39 -6.75
CA ASP A 95 -9.99 9.64 -7.41
C ASP A 95 -11.21 9.46 -6.49
N ASP A 96 -10.95 9.36 -5.18
CA ASP A 96 -11.95 9.19 -4.12
C ASP A 96 -11.74 10.24 -3.02
N PRO A 97 -12.75 10.55 -2.20
CA PRO A 97 -12.56 11.33 -0.98
C PRO A 97 -11.49 10.70 -0.09
N VAL A 98 -10.65 11.52 0.54
CA VAL A 98 -9.69 11.00 1.53
C VAL A 98 -10.42 10.29 2.66
N LYS A 99 -9.77 9.29 3.25
CA LYS A 99 -10.31 8.56 4.40
C LYS A 99 -10.64 9.53 5.54
N GLU A 100 -11.70 9.21 6.31
CA GLU A 100 -12.20 10.07 7.38
C GLU A 100 -11.10 10.47 8.38
N GLU A 101 -10.25 9.51 8.70
CA GLU A 101 -9.13 9.68 9.63
C GLU A 101 -8.08 10.69 9.17
N PHE A 102 -8.04 11.01 7.86
CA PHE A 102 -7.07 11.97 7.29
C PHE A 102 -7.65 13.34 6.97
N LYS A 103 -8.95 13.55 7.12
CA LYS A 103 -9.62 14.80 6.72
C LYS A 103 -9.05 16.03 7.40
N GLU A 104 -8.73 15.94 8.69
CA GLU A 104 -8.17 17.06 9.45
C GLU A 104 -6.80 17.46 8.90
N ASP A 105 -5.89 16.50 8.70
CA ASP A 105 -4.56 16.79 8.19
C ASP A 105 -4.57 17.16 6.71
N PHE A 106 -5.43 16.51 5.91
CA PHE A 106 -5.61 16.88 4.51
C PHE A 106 -6.17 18.30 4.35
N GLY A 107 -7.03 18.76 5.27
CA GLY A 107 -7.56 20.12 5.28
C GLY A 107 -6.49 21.22 5.43
N LYS A 108 -5.27 20.87 5.84
CA LYS A 108 -4.11 21.75 5.95
C LYS A 108 -3.23 21.74 4.69
N VAL A 109 -3.44 20.77 3.79
CA VAL A 109 -2.65 20.59 2.56
C VAL A 109 -3.20 21.46 1.44
N ASN A 110 -2.31 22.09 0.68
CA ASN A 110 -2.68 22.75 -0.57
C ASN A 110 -3.06 21.69 -1.60
N TYR A 111 -4.36 21.60 -1.92
CA TYR A 111 -4.89 20.60 -2.85
C TYR A 111 -5.41 21.23 -4.14
N LYS A 112 -5.14 20.58 -5.28
CA LYS A 112 -5.70 20.90 -6.58
C LYS A 112 -6.29 19.64 -7.26
N ASP A 113 -7.51 19.74 -7.78
CA ASP A 113 -8.09 18.67 -8.61
C ASP A 113 -7.36 18.51 -9.94
N LYS A 114 -7.02 19.64 -10.54
CA LYS A 114 -6.34 19.68 -11.84
C LYS A 114 -4.85 19.78 -11.68
N ARG A 115 -4.15 18.97 -12.47
CA ARG A 115 -2.69 19.01 -12.52
C ARG A 115 -2.19 20.37 -12.97
N PRO A 116 -1.22 20.97 -12.26
CA PRO A 116 -0.50 22.15 -12.72
C PRO A 116 0.32 21.83 -13.99
N SER A 117 0.74 22.87 -14.70
CA SER A 117 1.72 22.73 -15.78
C SER A 117 3.09 22.28 -15.23
N LYS A 118 3.97 21.80 -16.12
CA LYS A 118 5.34 21.45 -15.74
C LYS A 118 6.09 22.66 -15.20
N GLU A 119 5.88 23.83 -15.82
CA GLU A 119 6.48 25.09 -15.42
C GLU A 119 6.04 25.51 -14.00
N GLU A 120 4.73 25.41 -13.70
CA GLU A 120 4.24 25.69 -12.34
C GLU A 120 4.87 24.75 -11.29
N VAL A 121 5.10 23.48 -11.63
CA VAL A 121 5.78 22.53 -10.73
C VAL A 121 7.26 22.92 -10.53
N ILE A 122 7.95 23.35 -11.60
CA ILE A 122 9.34 23.83 -11.50
C ILE A 122 9.42 25.06 -10.59
N ASP A 123 8.51 26.02 -10.75
CA ASP A 123 8.47 27.27 -9.97
C ASP A 123 8.23 27.02 -8.46
N MET A 124 7.61 25.91 -8.10
CA MET A 124 7.44 25.49 -6.69
C MET A 124 8.74 24.97 -6.06
N GLU A 125 9.75 24.66 -6.87
CA GLU A 125 11.05 24.11 -6.45
C GLU A 125 10.89 22.93 -5.46
N PRO A 126 10.17 21.85 -5.83
CA PRO A 126 10.05 20.67 -4.97
C PRO A 126 11.42 19.97 -4.84
N ASP A 127 11.67 19.38 -3.69
CA ASP A 127 12.81 18.47 -3.51
C ASP A 127 12.42 17.00 -3.72
N PHE A 128 11.10 16.71 -3.74
CA PHE A 128 10.57 15.38 -4.00
C PHE A 128 9.24 15.42 -4.76
N ILE A 129 9.12 14.62 -5.83
CA ILE A 129 7.88 14.38 -6.56
C ILE A 129 7.52 12.92 -6.47
N PHE A 130 6.33 12.64 -5.98
CA PHE A 130 5.83 11.31 -5.72
C PHE A 130 4.51 11.05 -6.46
N GLY A 131 4.45 10.01 -7.28
CA GLY A 131 3.25 9.75 -8.07
C GLY A 131 3.29 8.50 -8.93
N TRP A 132 2.33 8.39 -9.84
CA TRP A 132 2.22 7.26 -10.75
C TRP A 132 3.15 7.39 -11.96
N SER A 133 3.47 6.25 -12.60
CA SER A 133 4.35 6.17 -13.77
C SER A 133 3.94 7.15 -14.88
N SER A 134 2.64 7.27 -15.10
CA SER A 134 2.09 8.14 -16.14
C SER A 134 2.44 9.63 -16.02
N LEU A 135 2.92 10.10 -14.86
CA LEU A 135 3.40 11.47 -14.69
C LEU A 135 4.69 11.74 -15.48
N PHE A 136 5.57 10.75 -15.51
CA PHE A 136 6.95 10.91 -15.98
C PHE A 136 7.12 10.56 -17.46
N ASN A 137 6.04 10.60 -18.26
CA ASN A 137 6.14 10.54 -19.71
C ASN A 137 6.42 11.93 -20.32
N GLU A 138 6.98 11.95 -21.54
CA GLU A 138 7.38 13.16 -22.25
C GLU A 138 6.26 14.21 -22.45
N LYS A 139 5.01 13.75 -22.53
CA LYS A 139 3.85 14.63 -22.76
C LYS A 139 3.32 15.27 -21.46
N ARG A 140 3.87 14.89 -20.30
CA ARG A 140 3.45 15.43 -18.99
C ARG A 140 4.61 16.15 -18.33
N TYR A 141 5.25 15.53 -17.37
CA TYR A 141 6.35 16.15 -16.63
C TYR A 141 7.74 15.75 -17.13
N GLY A 142 7.81 14.89 -18.17
CA GLY A 142 9.07 14.42 -18.75
C GLY A 142 9.76 13.36 -17.91
N ASP A 143 10.91 12.90 -18.39
CA ASP A 143 11.69 11.84 -17.75
C ASP A 143 12.17 12.24 -16.35
N VAL A 144 12.35 11.26 -15.48
CA VAL A 144 12.81 11.46 -14.09
C VAL A 144 14.18 12.13 -14.02
N ASN A 145 15.09 11.88 -15.01
CA ASN A 145 16.40 12.50 -15.05
C ASN A 145 16.32 14.04 -15.16
N PHE A 146 15.31 14.56 -15.88
CA PHE A 146 15.04 15.99 -15.94
C PHE A 146 14.91 16.62 -14.55
N TRP A 147 14.26 15.94 -13.63
CA TRP A 147 14.03 16.36 -12.24
C TRP A 147 15.29 16.15 -11.40
N HIS A 148 15.95 14.99 -11.54
CA HIS A 148 17.17 14.66 -10.78
C HIS A 148 18.31 15.65 -11.06
N GLU A 149 18.50 16.08 -12.32
CA GLU A 149 19.48 17.10 -12.70
C GLU A 149 19.21 18.47 -12.07
N ARG A 150 17.98 18.72 -11.63
CA ARG A 150 17.55 19.93 -10.91
C ARG A 150 17.53 19.80 -9.40
N GLY A 151 17.98 18.66 -8.89
CA GLY A 151 18.01 18.38 -7.44
C GLY A 151 16.69 17.87 -6.89
N THR A 152 15.62 17.73 -7.70
CA THR A 152 14.35 17.15 -7.30
C THR A 152 14.42 15.65 -7.47
N LYS A 153 14.27 14.88 -6.40
CA LYS A 153 14.17 13.43 -6.47
C LYS A 153 12.76 13.00 -6.83
N THR A 154 12.61 11.80 -7.43
CA THR A 154 11.30 11.29 -7.84
C THR A 154 11.08 9.89 -7.30
N TYR A 155 9.83 9.52 -7.04
CA TYR A 155 9.43 8.16 -6.74
C TYR A 155 8.20 7.78 -7.57
N ILE A 156 8.30 6.67 -8.29
CA ILE A 156 7.18 6.12 -9.05
C ILE A 156 6.57 4.96 -8.27
N TRP A 157 5.26 5.04 -7.98
CA TRP A 157 4.51 3.95 -7.39
C TRP A 157 4.51 2.73 -8.32
N GLN A 158 4.92 1.58 -7.83
CA GLN A 158 5.21 0.41 -8.68
C GLN A 158 3.96 -0.11 -9.38
N ASP A 159 2.85 -0.23 -8.67
CA ASP A 159 1.60 -0.79 -9.20
C ASP A 159 0.73 0.24 -9.93
N SER A 160 1.35 1.28 -10.47
CA SER A 160 0.72 2.33 -11.30
C SER A 160 0.92 2.13 -12.80
N GLY A 161 0.94 0.88 -13.25
CA GLY A 161 1.21 0.51 -14.65
C GLY A 161 2.71 0.36 -14.98
N LEU A 162 3.59 0.39 -13.98
CA LEU A 162 5.02 0.18 -14.14
C LEU A 162 5.37 -1.32 -14.21
N LYS A 163 4.77 -2.10 -13.31
CA LYS A 163 4.97 -3.55 -13.23
C LYS A 163 3.98 -4.30 -14.10
N LYS A 164 4.44 -5.41 -14.70
CA LYS A 164 3.58 -6.34 -15.42
C LYS A 164 2.72 -7.19 -14.51
N GLN A 165 3.15 -7.36 -13.27
CA GLN A 165 2.47 -8.05 -12.18
C GLN A 165 2.39 -7.07 -11.01
N GLU A 166 1.20 -6.60 -10.73
CA GLU A 166 0.87 -5.84 -9.54
C GLU A 166 0.64 -6.81 -8.37
N SER A 167 0.96 -6.38 -7.15
CA SER A 167 0.87 -7.28 -5.98
C SER A 167 0.84 -6.51 -4.66
N VAL A 168 0.27 -7.13 -3.62
CA VAL A 168 0.34 -6.63 -2.23
C VAL A 168 1.79 -6.41 -1.78
N GLU A 169 2.72 -7.25 -2.24
CA GLU A 169 4.14 -7.09 -1.88
C GLU A 169 4.77 -5.84 -2.49
N ASN A 170 4.41 -5.46 -3.74
CA ASN A 170 4.86 -4.19 -4.33
C ASN A 170 4.31 -2.99 -3.54
N GLU A 171 3.01 -3.02 -3.18
CA GLU A 171 2.38 -1.97 -2.35
C GLU A 171 3.07 -1.85 -0.99
N CYS A 172 3.35 -2.98 -0.34
CA CYS A 172 4.11 -3.00 0.91
C CYS A 172 5.51 -2.42 0.74
N GLN A 173 6.22 -2.77 -0.34
CA GLN A 173 7.56 -2.28 -0.61
C GLN A 173 7.57 -0.76 -0.85
N ASP A 174 6.57 -0.23 -1.56
CA ASP A 174 6.45 1.21 -1.79
C ASP A 174 6.24 1.95 -0.46
N ILE A 175 5.33 1.48 0.39
CA ILE A 175 5.09 2.07 1.73
C ILE A 175 6.37 2.04 2.57
N LEU A 176 7.09 0.90 2.59
CA LEU A 176 8.35 0.77 3.34
C LEU A 176 9.45 1.70 2.79
N ASN A 177 9.54 1.86 1.47
CA ASN A 177 10.50 2.77 0.86
C ASN A 177 10.21 4.24 1.24
N ILE A 178 8.94 4.65 1.22
CA ILE A 178 8.56 5.99 1.69
C ILE A 178 8.87 6.15 3.18
N GLY A 179 8.59 5.12 4.00
CA GLY A 179 8.99 5.10 5.41
C GLY A 179 10.49 5.36 5.61
N LYS A 180 11.34 4.70 4.81
CA LYS A 180 12.81 4.90 4.84
C LYS A 180 13.22 6.31 4.39
N ILE A 181 12.66 6.80 3.27
CA ILE A 181 12.96 8.12 2.72
C ILE A 181 12.70 9.22 3.75
N PHE A 182 11.64 9.08 4.56
CA PHE A 182 11.23 10.09 5.55
C PHE A 182 11.62 9.76 6.99
N ASN A 183 12.40 8.70 7.23
CA ASN A 183 12.83 8.24 8.56
C ASN A 183 11.62 7.98 9.52
N VAL A 184 10.60 7.32 8.99
CA VAL A 184 9.39 6.91 9.73
C VAL A 184 9.10 5.41 9.51
N GLU A 185 10.15 4.59 9.46
CA GLU A 185 10.12 3.17 9.11
C GLU A 185 9.15 2.38 9.99
N GLN A 186 9.10 2.69 11.30
CA GLN A 186 8.20 1.97 12.20
C GLN A 186 6.73 2.17 11.81
N LYS A 187 6.33 3.39 11.46
CA LYS A 187 4.95 3.65 11.01
C LYS A 187 4.63 2.90 9.71
N ALA A 188 5.56 2.88 8.77
CA ALA A 188 5.42 2.13 7.52
C ALA A 188 5.32 0.62 7.79
N GLN A 189 6.15 0.08 8.68
CA GLN A 189 6.12 -1.32 9.08
C GLN A 189 4.78 -1.68 9.73
N ASP A 190 4.26 -0.84 10.64
CA ASP A 190 2.97 -1.07 11.31
C ASP A 190 1.80 -1.16 10.30
N ILE A 191 1.84 -0.36 9.22
CA ILE A 191 0.84 -0.43 8.14
C ILE A 191 0.96 -1.76 7.40
N VAL A 192 2.17 -2.14 7.00
CA VAL A 192 2.44 -3.38 6.27
C VAL A 192 2.08 -4.62 7.11
N ASP A 193 2.43 -4.61 8.39
CA ASP A 193 2.12 -5.73 9.31
C ASP A 193 0.62 -5.94 9.46
N LYS A 194 -0.19 -4.88 9.49
CA LYS A 194 -1.65 -4.99 9.49
C LYS A 194 -2.18 -5.65 8.21
N MET A 195 -1.68 -5.26 7.03
CA MET A 195 -2.07 -5.88 5.76
C MET A 195 -1.75 -7.39 5.74
N LYS A 196 -0.52 -7.74 6.14
CA LYS A 196 -0.06 -9.14 6.17
C LYS A 196 -0.84 -9.97 7.19
N ALA A 197 -1.17 -9.41 8.35
CA ALA A 197 -1.94 -10.11 9.39
C ALA A 197 -3.35 -10.47 8.92
N GLU A 198 -4.06 -9.57 8.21
CA GLU A 198 -5.40 -9.85 7.67
C GLU A 198 -5.36 -10.97 6.61
N ILE A 199 -4.36 -10.93 5.73
CA ILE A 199 -4.17 -11.99 4.71
C ILE A 199 -3.90 -13.34 5.38
N GLU A 200 -3.02 -13.40 6.36
CA GLU A 200 -2.71 -14.65 7.07
C GLU A 200 -3.91 -15.18 7.86
N ALA A 201 -4.71 -14.30 8.47
CA ALA A 201 -5.96 -14.68 9.13
C ALA A 201 -6.94 -15.32 8.13
N ALA A 202 -7.12 -14.70 6.95
CA ALA A 202 -7.97 -15.22 5.89
C ALA A 202 -7.45 -16.58 5.36
N LYS A 203 -6.15 -16.71 5.07
CA LYS A 203 -5.54 -17.99 4.63
C LYS A 203 -5.81 -19.10 5.62
N LYS A 204 -5.62 -18.84 6.90
CA LYS A 204 -5.89 -19.83 7.97
C LYS A 204 -7.37 -20.20 8.05
N TYR A 205 -8.26 -19.21 7.86
CA TYR A 205 -9.71 -19.44 7.89
C TYR A 205 -10.18 -20.36 6.76
N VAL A 206 -9.63 -20.20 5.55
CA VAL A 206 -10.06 -20.94 4.34
C VAL A 206 -9.35 -22.28 4.18
N GLU A 207 -8.38 -22.60 5.01
CA GLU A 207 -7.64 -23.86 4.95
C GLU A 207 -8.60 -25.06 5.00
N GLY A 208 -8.52 -25.92 3.99
CA GLY A 208 -9.39 -27.10 3.86
C GLY A 208 -10.84 -26.80 3.45
N LYS A 209 -11.24 -25.55 3.24
CA LYS A 209 -12.58 -25.18 2.76
C LYS A 209 -12.63 -25.10 1.23
N LYS A 210 -13.86 -25.24 0.66
CA LYS A 210 -14.10 -24.95 -0.76
C LYS A 210 -13.83 -23.47 -1.01
N LYS A 211 -13.05 -23.17 -2.05
CA LYS A 211 -12.81 -21.79 -2.48
C LYS A 211 -14.08 -21.17 -3.07
N VAL A 212 -14.32 -19.91 -2.72
CA VAL A 212 -15.42 -19.11 -3.29
C VAL A 212 -14.99 -18.60 -4.67
N ARG A 213 -15.82 -18.82 -5.68
CA ARG A 213 -15.60 -18.31 -7.06
C ARG A 213 -15.95 -16.82 -7.11
N ALA A 214 -14.98 -15.98 -7.37
CA ALA A 214 -15.16 -14.53 -7.38
C ALA A 214 -14.64 -13.90 -8.67
N ILE A 215 -15.22 -12.75 -9.01
CA ILE A 215 -14.72 -11.87 -10.07
C ILE A 215 -14.73 -10.42 -9.57
N ILE A 216 -13.74 -9.64 -10.02
CA ILE A 216 -13.66 -8.21 -9.77
C ILE A 216 -13.76 -7.51 -11.12
N ILE A 217 -14.83 -6.73 -11.33
CA ILE A 217 -15.13 -6.11 -12.62
C ILE A 217 -15.54 -4.65 -12.47
N GLU A 218 -15.23 -3.85 -13.48
CA GLU A 218 -15.74 -2.50 -13.68
C GLU A 218 -16.66 -2.49 -14.91
N VAL A 219 -17.84 -1.89 -14.79
CA VAL A 219 -18.76 -1.75 -15.89
C VAL A 219 -18.35 -0.54 -16.73
N GLU A 220 -17.66 -0.74 -17.85
CA GLU A 220 -17.20 0.34 -18.73
C GLU A 220 -18.32 0.90 -19.61
N LYS A 221 -19.13 0.00 -20.14
CA LYS A 221 -20.36 0.30 -20.89
C LYS A 221 -21.28 -0.91 -20.83
N GLU A 222 -22.53 -0.72 -21.23
CA GLU A 222 -23.48 -1.81 -21.23
C GLU A 222 -22.95 -3.07 -21.95
N GLY A 223 -22.90 -4.16 -21.21
CA GLY A 223 -22.43 -5.47 -21.70
C GLY A 223 -20.93 -5.61 -21.91
N GLN A 224 -20.12 -4.68 -21.45
CA GLN A 224 -18.66 -4.79 -21.46
C GLN A 224 -18.08 -4.51 -20.08
N TYR A 225 -17.33 -5.47 -19.56
CA TYR A 225 -16.76 -5.43 -18.22
C TYR A 225 -15.24 -5.52 -18.31
N ARG A 226 -14.56 -4.54 -17.71
CA ARG A 226 -13.12 -4.63 -17.46
C ARG A 226 -12.89 -5.59 -16.29
N VAL A 227 -11.94 -6.50 -16.42
CA VAL A 227 -11.64 -7.51 -15.39
C VAL A 227 -10.34 -7.14 -14.67
N TYR A 228 -10.42 -7.12 -13.35
CA TYR A 228 -9.25 -7.01 -12.47
C TYR A 228 -8.78 -8.43 -12.13
N GLY A 229 -7.99 -9.00 -13.04
CA GLY A 229 -7.53 -10.39 -13.00
C GLY A 229 -6.28 -10.60 -12.12
N ALA A 230 -5.70 -11.78 -12.21
CA ALA A 230 -4.56 -12.20 -11.35
C ALA A 230 -3.30 -11.32 -11.44
N LYS A 231 -3.21 -10.45 -12.43
CA LYS A 231 -2.07 -9.53 -12.61
C LYS A 231 -2.30 -8.14 -12.03
N THR A 232 -3.47 -7.88 -11.47
CA THR A 232 -3.82 -6.62 -10.82
C THR A 232 -3.77 -6.76 -9.30
N ILE A 233 -3.64 -5.66 -8.59
CA ILE A 233 -3.62 -5.68 -7.12
C ILE A 233 -4.90 -6.29 -6.52
N GLY A 234 -6.09 -5.94 -7.06
CA GLY A 234 -7.36 -6.53 -6.61
C GLY A 234 -7.40 -8.04 -6.81
N GLY A 235 -6.91 -8.54 -7.96
CA GLY A 235 -6.81 -9.96 -8.24
C GLY A 235 -5.79 -10.68 -7.34
N ASP A 236 -4.64 -10.06 -7.07
CA ASP A 236 -3.63 -10.60 -6.16
C ASP A 236 -4.20 -10.72 -4.73
N ILE A 237 -4.89 -9.69 -4.24
CA ILE A 237 -5.58 -9.73 -2.94
C ILE A 237 -6.56 -10.90 -2.90
N ALA A 238 -7.47 -11.01 -3.88
CA ALA A 238 -8.49 -12.07 -3.91
C ALA A 238 -7.87 -13.47 -3.86
N ILE A 239 -6.80 -13.71 -4.61
CA ILE A 239 -6.07 -14.98 -4.62
C ILE A 239 -5.41 -15.23 -3.26
N GLN A 240 -4.74 -14.24 -2.69
CA GLN A 240 -4.04 -14.38 -1.41
C GLN A 240 -4.98 -14.68 -0.24
N VAL A 241 -6.20 -14.11 -0.26
CA VAL A 241 -7.22 -14.42 0.76
C VAL A 241 -8.05 -15.68 0.45
N GLY A 242 -7.67 -16.45 -0.58
CA GLY A 242 -8.17 -17.78 -0.84
C GLY A 242 -9.35 -17.88 -1.80
N ALA A 243 -9.68 -16.84 -2.57
CA ALA A 243 -10.69 -16.96 -3.62
C ALA A 243 -10.22 -17.86 -4.78
N GLU A 244 -11.20 -18.46 -5.50
CA GLU A 244 -11.03 -18.92 -6.86
C GLU A 244 -11.39 -17.76 -7.80
N LEU A 245 -10.38 -16.97 -8.20
CA LEU A 245 -10.60 -15.84 -9.09
C LEU A 245 -10.89 -16.34 -10.50
N VAL A 246 -12.04 -15.97 -11.09
CA VAL A 246 -12.44 -16.37 -12.44
C VAL A 246 -12.27 -15.23 -13.45
N GLY A 247 -12.13 -15.54 -14.75
CA GLY A 247 -11.88 -14.54 -15.80
C GLY A 247 -10.48 -13.93 -15.78
N THR A 248 -9.50 -14.55 -15.14
CA THR A 248 -8.21 -13.98 -14.74
C THR A 248 -7.29 -13.54 -15.88
N ASP A 249 -7.41 -14.16 -17.05
CA ASP A 249 -6.48 -13.93 -18.17
C ASP A 249 -6.97 -12.90 -19.18
N LYS A 250 -8.11 -12.27 -18.89
CA LYS A 250 -8.79 -11.37 -19.82
C LYS A 250 -8.82 -9.95 -19.28
N GLY A 251 -8.52 -8.99 -20.13
CA GLY A 251 -8.67 -7.57 -19.80
C GLY A 251 -10.13 -7.13 -19.80
N TYR A 252 -10.94 -7.72 -20.70
CA TYR A 252 -12.36 -7.42 -20.87
C TYR A 252 -13.14 -8.69 -21.19
N ILE A 253 -14.39 -8.75 -20.71
CA ILE A 253 -15.36 -9.81 -21.02
C ILE A 253 -16.73 -9.21 -21.40
N GLY A 254 -17.55 -10.01 -22.10
CA GLY A 254 -18.94 -9.69 -22.42
C GLY A 254 -19.94 -10.32 -21.44
N LYS A 255 -21.24 -10.05 -21.67
CA LYS A 255 -22.35 -10.62 -20.84
C LYS A 255 -22.34 -12.15 -20.88
N GLU A 256 -22.24 -12.73 -22.06
CA GLU A 256 -22.29 -14.18 -22.27
C GLU A 256 -21.17 -14.87 -21.50
N GLU A 257 -19.97 -14.28 -21.54
CA GLU A 257 -18.82 -14.81 -20.84
C GLU A 257 -18.95 -14.68 -19.32
N LEU A 258 -19.49 -13.56 -18.83
CA LEU A 258 -19.76 -13.39 -17.40
C LEU A 258 -20.78 -14.44 -16.90
N ILE A 259 -21.81 -14.75 -17.72
CA ILE A 259 -22.79 -15.81 -17.42
C ILE A 259 -22.11 -17.19 -17.40
N GLU A 260 -21.24 -17.49 -18.37
CA GLU A 260 -20.51 -18.77 -18.43
C GLU A 260 -19.57 -18.95 -17.24
N LEU A 261 -18.86 -17.87 -16.84
CA LEU A 261 -17.98 -17.88 -15.66
C LEU A 261 -18.74 -18.13 -14.36
N ASN A 262 -20.01 -17.72 -14.28
CA ASN A 262 -20.92 -17.93 -13.17
C ASN A 262 -20.25 -17.76 -11.78
N PRO A 263 -19.78 -16.56 -11.42
CA PRO A 263 -19.17 -16.30 -10.12
C PRO A 263 -20.21 -16.39 -8.98
N GLU A 264 -19.73 -16.81 -7.79
CA GLU A 264 -20.52 -16.82 -6.54
C GLU A 264 -20.53 -15.45 -5.86
N VAL A 265 -19.48 -14.60 -6.13
CA VAL A 265 -19.37 -13.20 -5.67
C VAL A 265 -18.87 -12.32 -6.81
N ILE A 266 -19.48 -11.16 -6.99
CA ILE A 266 -19.01 -10.12 -7.91
C ILE A 266 -18.64 -8.89 -7.08
N PHE A 267 -17.39 -8.42 -7.22
CA PHE A 267 -16.99 -7.10 -6.76
C PHE A 267 -17.10 -6.12 -7.93
N SER A 268 -18.03 -5.17 -7.81
CA SER A 268 -18.27 -4.14 -8.82
C SER A 268 -17.42 -2.90 -8.50
N VAL A 269 -16.43 -2.63 -9.32
CA VAL A 269 -15.49 -1.53 -9.12
C VAL A 269 -16.17 -0.21 -9.49
N TYR A 270 -15.98 0.79 -8.65
CA TYR A 270 -16.40 2.19 -8.87
C TYR A 270 -15.31 3.15 -8.41
N TYR A 271 -15.42 4.42 -8.80
CA TYR A 271 -14.62 5.52 -8.27
C TYR A 271 -15.50 6.77 -8.11
N GLY A 272 -15.19 7.61 -7.11
CA GLY A 272 -15.97 8.81 -6.82
C GLY A 272 -16.91 8.67 -5.61
N ASP A 273 -18.11 9.24 -5.72
CA ASP A 273 -19.03 9.38 -4.60
C ASP A 273 -19.98 8.18 -4.39
N ALA A 274 -20.83 8.29 -3.36
CA ALA A 274 -21.79 7.26 -2.99
C ALA A 274 -22.85 6.99 -4.08
N ILE A 275 -23.17 7.96 -4.93
CA ILE A 275 -24.15 7.81 -6.03
C ILE A 275 -23.56 6.88 -7.09
N ILE A 276 -22.31 7.07 -7.43
CA ILE A 276 -21.59 6.23 -8.40
C ILE A 276 -21.45 4.81 -7.86
N LYS A 277 -21.19 4.68 -6.55
CA LYS A 277 -21.15 3.39 -5.85
C LYS A 277 -22.45 2.59 -6.03
N GLU A 278 -23.60 3.21 -5.81
CA GLU A 278 -24.90 2.55 -5.99
C GLU A 278 -25.15 2.20 -7.46
N GLN A 279 -24.82 3.10 -8.39
CA GLN A 279 -24.98 2.87 -9.83
C GLN A 279 -24.16 1.68 -10.32
N ALA A 280 -22.93 1.54 -9.87
CA ALA A 280 -22.04 0.43 -10.28
C ALA A 280 -22.62 -0.95 -9.93
N VAL A 281 -23.28 -1.07 -8.78
CA VAL A 281 -23.99 -2.30 -8.38
C VAL A 281 -25.30 -2.45 -9.16
N ASP A 282 -26.07 -1.37 -9.27
CA ASP A 282 -27.38 -1.35 -9.95
C ASP A 282 -27.29 -1.74 -11.42
N MET A 283 -26.23 -1.36 -12.13
CA MET A 283 -26.00 -1.73 -13.53
C MET A 283 -25.92 -3.25 -13.73
N LEU A 284 -25.47 -3.99 -12.73
CA LEU A 284 -25.40 -5.45 -12.76
C LEU A 284 -26.71 -6.09 -12.30
N ILE A 285 -27.26 -5.66 -11.15
CA ILE A 285 -28.44 -6.32 -10.57
C ILE A 285 -29.75 -6.04 -11.34
N LYS A 286 -29.83 -4.95 -12.10
CA LYS A 286 -30.98 -4.60 -12.93
C LYS A 286 -30.95 -5.19 -14.34
N ASP A 287 -29.81 -5.80 -14.73
CA ASP A 287 -29.68 -6.44 -16.05
C ASP A 287 -30.35 -7.82 -16.03
N GLU A 288 -31.51 -7.93 -16.70
CA GLU A 288 -32.30 -9.16 -16.78
C GLU A 288 -31.49 -10.35 -17.33
N ALA A 289 -30.53 -10.10 -18.24
CA ALA A 289 -29.72 -11.14 -18.85
C ALA A 289 -28.76 -11.80 -17.85
N LEU A 290 -28.39 -11.11 -16.78
CA LEU A 290 -27.42 -11.59 -15.79
C LEU A 290 -28.07 -12.33 -14.60
N LYS A 291 -29.40 -12.38 -14.51
CA LYS A 291 -30.14 -12.89 -13.33
C LYS A 291 -29.81 -14.34 -12.96
N SER A 292 -29.36 -15.15 -13.93
CA SER A 292 -29.01 -16.56 -13.71
C SER A 292 -27.63 -16.75 -13.07
N ILE A 293 -26.85 -15.66 -12.88
CA ILE A 293 -25.54 -15.74 -12.26
C ILE A 293 -25.71 -15.95 -10.74
N SER A 294 -25.00 -16.91 -10.19
CA SER A 294 -25.07 -17.27 -8.76
C SER A 294 -24.90 -16.08 -7.81
N ALA A 295 -24.01 -15.14 -8.14
CA ALA A 295 -23.80 -13.93 -7.36
C ALA A 295 -25.05 -13.03 -7.31
N LEU A 296 -25.81 -12.93 -8.42
CA LEU A 296 -27.04 -12.14 -8.48
C LEU A 296 -28.18 -12.84 -7.74
N GLU A 297 -28.35 -14.14 -7.95
CA GLU A 297 -29.37 -14.96 -7.24
C GLU A 297 -29.21 -14.84 -5.72
N ASN A 298 -27.96 -14.86 -5.23
CA ASN A 298 -27.62 -14.83 -3.82
C ASN A 298 -27.36 -13.39 -3.26
N LYS A 299 -27.61 -12.35 -4.07
CA LYS A 299 -27.38 -10.92 -3.71
C LYS A 299 -25.95 -10.63 -3.25
N LYS A 300 -24.97 -11.28 -3.89
CA LYS A 300 -23.54 -11.11 -3.63
C LYS A 300 -22.85 -10.30 -4.74
N VAL A 301 -23.46 -9.20 -5.14
CA VAL A 301 -22.85 -8.16 -5.96
C VAL A 301 -22.50 -7.01 -5.03
N LEU A 302 -21.22 -6.78 -4.80
CA LEU A 302 -20.68 -5.90 -3.77
C LEU A 302 -19.87 -4.79 -4.39
N PRO A 303 -20.00 -3.54 -3.95
CA PRO A 303 -19.18 -2.45 -4.44
C PRO A 303 -17.77 -2.53 -3.83
N ILE A 304 -16.77 -2.17 -4.64
CA ILE A 304 -15.39 -1.97 -4.20
C ILE A 304 -14.83 -0.73 -4.92
N THR A 305 -14.14 0.17 -4.21
CA THR A 305 -13.61 1.35 -4.87
C THR A 305 -12.34 1.05 -5.66
N LEU A 306 -12.12 1.79 -6.75
CA LEU A 306 -10.92 1.66 -7.58
C LEU A 306 -9.64 1.78 -6.75
N SER A 307 -9.62 2.71 -5.82
CA SER A 307 -8.47 2.92 -4.92
C SER A 307 -8.18 1.75 -3.95
N GLU A 308 -9.06 0.76 -3.86
CA GLU A 308 -8.83 -0.48 -3.11
C GLU A 308 -8.24 -1.61 -3.97
N VAL A 309 -8.31 -1.50 -5.30
CA VAL A 309 -7.95 -2.58 -6.24
C VAL A 309 -6.99 -2.17 -7.35
N TYR A 310 -6.53 -0.91 -7.35
CA TYR A 310 -5.58 -0.37 -8.33
C TYR A 310 -4.68 0.69 -7.70
N ALA A 311 -3.35 0.51 -7.76
CA ALA A 311 -2.34 1.41 -7.20
C ALA A 311 -2.73 1.89 -5.79
N SER A 312 -3.08 0.95 -4.92
CA SER A 312 -3.93 1.19 -3.75
C SER A 312 -3.20 1.84 -2.58
N GLY A 313 -1.87 1.68 -2.48
CA GLY A 313 -1.12 2.23 -1.36
C GLY A 313 -1.65 1.69 -0.02
N ILE A 314 -1.91 2.59 0.90
CA ILE A 314 -2.45 2.22 2.22
C ILE A 314 -3.88 1.64 2.13
N ARG A 315 -4.64 1.94 1.06
CA ARG A 315 -5.97 1.38 0.84
C ARG A 315 -5.94 -0.10 0.42
N THR A 316 -4.78 -0.67 0.15
CA THR A 316 -4.62 -2.14 0.04
C THR A 316 -5.17 -2.85 1.28
N TYR A 317 -4.99 -2.27 2.48
CA TYR A 317 -5.60 -2.78 3.70
C TYR A 317 -7.13 -2.81 3.64
N ASP A 318 -7.74 -1.72 3.14
CA ASP A 318 -9.20 -1.64 2.99
C ASP A 318 -9.69 -2.64 1.94
N GLY A 319 -8.99 -2.76 0.79
CA GLY A 319 -9.27 -3.75 -0.24
C GLY A 319 -9.22 -5.20 0.27
N ILE A 320 -8.22 -5.53 1.07
CA ILE A 320 -8.13 -6.84 1.74
C ILE A 320 -9.39 -7.07 2.58
N LYS A 321 -9.79 -6.13 3.42
CA LYS A 321 -10.96 -6.26 4.28
C LYS A 321 -12.28 -6.33 3.49
N THR A 322 -12.43 -5.50 2.46
CA THR A 322 -13.62 -5.50 1.59
C THR A 322 -13.78 -6.86 0.90
N ILE A 323 -12.69 -7.41 0.36
CA ILE A 323 -12.72 -8.69 -0.32
C ILE A 323 -12.98 -9.83 0.67
N ILE A 324 -12.32 -9.85 1.83
CA ILE A 324 -12.57 -10.85 2.89
C ILE A 324 -14.04 -10.82 3.31
N ALA A 325 -14.59 -9.64 3.62
CA ALA A 325 -15.98 -9.51 4.06
C ALA A 325 -17.00 -9.98 3.00
N GLY A 326 -16.69 -9.79 1.71
CA GLY A 326 -17.52 -10.28 0.62
C GLY A 326 -17.47 -11.79 0.42
N LEU A 327 -16.28 -12.37 0.56
CA LEU A 327 -16.08 -13.81 0.39
C LEU A 327 -16.52 -14.61 1.62
N TYR A 328 -16.24 -14.09 2.81
CA TYR A 328 -16.36 -14.79 4.10
C TYR A 328 -17.01 -13.88 5.15
N PRO A 329 -18.31 -13.55 5.02
CA PRO A 329 -18.99 -12.60 5.90
C PRO A 329 -19.02 -13.01 7.38
N GLU A 330 -18.67 -14.26 7.68
CA GLU A 330 -18.59 -14.80 9.05
C GLU A 330 -17.18 -14.64 9.67
N LEU A 331 -16.17 -14.19 8.92
CA LEU A 331 -14.81 -13.94 9.40
C LEU A 331 -14.65 -12.50 9.92
#